data_8102e3477690171d4d8183c52b399890
#
_entry.id   8102e3477690171d4d8183c52b399890
#
_cell.length_a   1.000
_cell.length_b   1.000
_cell.length_c   1.000
_cell.angle_alpha   90.00
_cell.angle_beta   90.00
_cell.angle_gamma   90.00
#
_symmetry.space_group_name_H-M   'P 1'
#
loop_
_entity.id
_entity.type
_entity.pdbx_description
1 polymer ?
#
loop_
_entity_poly.entity_id
_entity_poly.type
_entity_poly.pdbx_seq_one_letter_code
_entity_poly.pdbx_strand_id
1 'polypeptide(L)'
;MTENITKAVEYHKSGFSCSAAVLNAFRDEISISEIQAMSAAKPMAGGRMIKCGAVLAAEYVLRNKYDGDTAERKISEFEQEFTERNKSVVCRELKGIDTGKILRSCRGCVSDSAGILEKLIRDNV
;
A
#
# COMPACT_ATOMS: atom_id res chain seq x y z
N MET A 1 -2.50 -4.55 -16.42
CA MET A 1 -3.21 -3.72 -15.43
C MET A 1 -3.37 -4.44 -14.12
N THR A 2 -3.82 -5.71 -14.15
CA THR A 2 -3.99 -6.48 -12.91
C THR A 2 -2.71 -7.15 -12.44
N GLU A 3 -1.64 -7.09 -13.22
CA GLU A 3 -0.39 -7.79 -12.91
C GLU A 3 0.21 -7.37 -11.56
N ASN A 4 0.21 -6.08 -11.26
CA ASN A 4 0.80 -5.60 -10.01
C ASN A 4 -0.06 -5.97 -8.82
N ILE A 5 -1.38 -6.05 -8.99
CA ILE A 5 -2.28 -6.53 -7.95
C ILE A 5 -1.98 -7.98 -7.67
N THR A 6 -1.87 -8.79 -8.72
CA THR A 6 -1.55 -10.22 -8.60
C THR A 6 -0.19 -10.42 -7.93
N LYS A 7 0.83 -9.64 -8.36
CA LYS A 7 2.16 -9.72 -7.74
C LYS A 7 2.12 -9.41 -6.25
N ALA A 8 1.42 -8.35 -5.87
CA ALA A 8 1.33 -7.96 -4.46
C ALA A 8 0.68 -9.06 -3.63
N VAL A 9 -0.42 -9.63 -4.11
CA VAL A 9 -1.11 -10.72 -3.42
C VAL A 9 -0.22 -11.95 -3.32
N GLU A 10 0.49 -12.30 -4.40
CA GLU A 10 1.39 -13.46 -4.41
C GLU A 10 2.56 -13.27 -3.45
N TYR A 11 3.16 -12.09 -3.41
CA TYR A 11 4.20 -11.80 -2.42
C TYR A 11 3.68 -11.98 -1.01
N HIS A 12 2.47 -11.48 -0.74
CA HIS A 12 1.88 -11.60 0.60
C HIS A 12 1.63 -13.07 0.96
N LYS A 13 1.15 -13.85 0.00
CA LYS A 13 0.95 -15.29 0.20
C LYS A 13 2.25 -16.01 0.48
N SER A 14 3.36 -15.52 -0.06
CA SER A 14 4.69 -16.11 0.12
C SER A 14 5.34 -15.72 1.44
N GLY A 15 4.67 -14.92 2.27
CA GLY A 15 5.18 -14.56 3.59
C GLY A 15 5.70 -13.14 3.71
N PHE A 16 5.63 -12.34 2.66
CA PHE A 16 6.03 -10.94 2.74
C PHE A 16 5.01 -10.18 3.60
N SER A 17 5.49 -9.17 4.34
CA SER A 17 4.57 -8.29 5.07
C SER A 17 3.72 -7.49 4.08
N CYS A 18 2.64 -6.88 4.60
CA CYS A 18 1.76 -6.08 3.75
C CYS A 18 2.51 -4.96 3.04
N SER A 19 3.41 -4.26 3.73
CA SER A 19 4.21 -3.19 3.13
C SER A 19 5.20 -3.74 2.11
N ALA A 20 5.90 -4.82 2.45
CA ALA A 20 6.86 -5.41 1.54
C ALA A 20 6.20 -5.97 0.28
N ALA A 21 5.00 -6.54 0.42
CA ALA A 21 4.27 -7.10 -0.72
C ALA A 21 3.91 -6.01 -1.73
N VAL A 22 3.35 -4.90 -1.26
CA VAL A 22 2.97 -3.79 -2.14
C VAL A 22 4.21 -3.13 -2.74
N LEU A 23 5.20 -2.84 -1.90
CA LEU A 23 6.38 -2.12 -2.38
C LEU A 23 7.16 -2.93 -3.41
N ASN A 24 7.31 -4.24 -3.19
CA ASN A 24 8.00 -5.08 -4.17
C ASN A 24 7.23 -5.22 -5.47
N ALA A 25 5.90 -5.25 -5.41
CA ALA A 25 5.09 -5.33 -6.64
C ALA A 25 5.30 -4.09 -7.52
N PHE A 26 5.57 -2.93 -6.92
CA PHE A 26 5.70 -1.66 -7.64
C PHE A 26 7.13 -1.12 -7.68
N ARG A 27 8.13 -1.92 -7.25
CA ARG A 27 9.49 -1.40 -7.15
C ARG A 27 10.08 -0.91 -8.48
N ASP A 28 9.64 -1.50 -9.59
CA ASP A 28 10.13 -1.08 -10.90
C ASP A 28 9.61 0.31 -11.29
N GLU A 29 8.47 0.72 -10.73
CA GLU A 29 7.91 2.05 -11.00
C GLU A 29 8.78 3.17 -10.41
N ILE A 30 9.59 2.86 -9.41
CA ILE A 30 10.47 3.83 -8.76
C ILE A 30 11.94 3.41 -8.82
N SER A 31 12.25 2.42 -9.65
CA SER A 31 13.63 2.01 -9.98
C SER A 31 14.46 1.61 -8.77
N ILE A 32 13.89 0.85 -7.84
CA ILE A 32 14.63 0.32 -6.69
C ILE A 32 14.75 -1.19 -6.79
N SER A 33 15.78 -1.73 -6.13
CA SER A 33 16.01 -3.18 -6.06
C SER A 33 15.11 -3.82 -5.01
N GLU A 34 15.06 -5.16 -5.04
CA GLU A 34 14.33 -5.90 -4.02
C GLU A 34 14.89 -5.62 -2.62
N ILE A 35 16.21 -5.55 -2.48
CA ILE A 35 16.84 -5.26 -1.19
C ILE A 35 16.41 -3.88 -0.67
N GLN A 36 16.41 -2.88 -1.56
CA GLN A 36 15.97 -1.54 -1.19
C GLN A 36 14.50 -1.51 -0.80
N ALA A 37 13.66 -2.24 -1.53
CA ALA A 37 12.24 -2.32 -1.23
C ALA A 37 12.00 -2.98 0.13
N MET A 38 12.71 -4.08 0.42
CA MET A 38 12.56 -4.78 1.70
C MET A 38 13.00 -3.89 2.86
N SER A 39 14.11 -3.18 2.68
CA SER A 39 14.62 -2.28 3.70
C SER A 39 13.66 -1.13 3.99
N ALA A 40 13.12 -0.52 2.95
CA ALA A 40 12.18 0.59 3.10
C ALA A 40 10.86 0.13 3.74
N ALA A 41 10.40 -1.07 3.39
CA ALA A 41 9.12 -1.59 3.86
C ALA A 41 9.13 -2.01 5.33
N LYS A 42 10.30 -2.40 5.85
CA LYS A 42 10.39 -3.00 7.18
C LYS A 42 9.77 -2.15 8.29
N PRO A 43 10.07 -0.85 8.42
CA PRO A 43 9.46 -0.05 9.48
C PRO A 43 7.97 0.21 9.28
N MET A 44 7.43 -0.02 8.10
CA MET A 44 6.04 0.25 7.80
C MET A 44 5.09 -0.85 8.23
N ALA A 45 5.61 -2.05 8.46
CA ALA A 45 4.78 -3.24 8.71
C ALA A 45 4.22 -3.26 10.13
N GLY A 46 3.11 -3.98 10.30
CA GLY A 46 2.58 -4.32 11.62
C GLY A 46 2.01 -3.16 12.42
N GLY A 47 1.64 -2.07 11.77
CA GLY A 47 1.05 -0.93 12.45
C GLY A 47 2.03 -0.08 13.22
N ARG A 48 3.34 -0.29 13.01
CA ARG A 48 4.38 0.48 13.71
C ARG A 48 4.29 1.98 13.46
N MET A 49 3.82 2.36 12.28
CA MET A 49 3.68 3.76 11.89
C MET A 49 2.21 4.17 11.84
N ILE A 50 1.36 3.47 12.60
CA ILE A 50 -0.07 3.73 12.75
C ILE A 50 -0.88 3.33 11.53
N LYS A 51 -0.58 3.88 10.36
CA LYS A 51 -1.29 3.52 9.13
C LYS A 51 -0.98 2.09 8.71
N CYS A 52 -1.90 1.50 7.97
CA CYS A 52 -1.71 0.19 7.35
C CYS A 52 -0.43 0.18 6.51
N GLY A 53 0.38 -0.87 6.64
CA GLY A 53 1.64 -0.98 5.90
C GLY A 53 1.44 -0.94 4.39
N ALA A 54 0.34 -1.52 3.89
CA ALA A 54 0.04 -1.49 2.46
C ALA A 54 -0.23 -0.05 1.99
N VAL A 55 -0.89 0.75 2.82
CA VAL A 55 -1.13 2.17 2.52
C VAL A 55 0.18 2.95 2.52
N LEU A 56 1.02 2.72 3.53
CA LEU A 56 2.32 3.41 3.64
C LEU A 56 3.21 3.08 2.45
N ALA A 57 3.22 1.83 2.01
CA ALA A 57 4.02 1.42 0.85
C ALA A 57 3.55 2.13 -0.42
N ALA A 58 2.23 2.23 -0.61
CA ALA A 58 1.68 2.95 -1.76
C ALA A 58 2.06 4.43 -1.73
N GLU A 59 2.00 5.05 -0.56
CA GLU A 59 2.40 6.45 -0.42
C GLU A 59 3.88 6.64 -0.72
N TYR A 60 4.71 5.68 -0.30
CA TYR A 60 6.13 5.70 -0.61
C TYR A 60 6.37 5.67 -2.12
N VAL A 61 5.66 4.80 -2.83
CA VAL A 61 5.76 4.74 -4.30
C VAL A 61 5.37 6.08 -4.91
N LEU A 62 4.27 6.66 -4.48
CA LEU A 62 3.80 7.93 -5.03
C LEU A 62 4.79 9.07 -4.76
N ARG A 63 5.38 9.11 -3.56
CA ARG A 63 6.38 10.15 -3.24
C ARG A 63 7.65 10.01 -4.05
N ASN A 64 8.01 8.80 -4.43
CA ASN A 64 9.25 8.58 -5.19
C ASN A 64 9.04 8.62 -6.70
N LYS A 65 7.80 8.55 -7.15
CA LYS A 65 7.49 8.58 -8.58
C LYS A 65 7.13 9.98 -9.07
N TYR A 66 6.52 10.80 -8.22
CA TYR A 66 6.01 12.11 -8.58
C TYR A 66 6.63 13.22 -7.76
N ASP A 67 6.57 14.45 -8.29
CA ASP A 67 7.06 15.64 -7.58
C ASP A 67 6.10 16.06 -6.48
N GLY A 68 6.60 16.90 -5.56
CA GLY A 68 5.92 17.27 -4.34
C GLY A 68 4.42 17.48 -4.40
N ASP A 69 3.95 18.49 -5.16
CA ASP A 69 2.52 18.78 -5.21
C ASP A 69 1.72 17.66 -5.86
N THR A 70 2.23 17.07 -6.92
CA THR A 70 1.58 15.96 -7.60
C THR A 70 1.51 14.75 -6.69
N ALA A 71 2.62 14.45 -5.99
CA ALA A 71 2.67 13.33 -5.06
C ALA A 71 1.64 13.52 -3.94
N GLU A 72 1.59 14.70 -3.34
CA GLU A 72 0.66 14.96 -2.25
C GLU A 72 -0.79 14.85 -2.68
N ARG A 73 -1.12 15.34 -3.87
CA ARG A 73 -2.47 15.21 -4.41
C ARG A 73 -2.84 13.74 -4.60
N LYS A 74 -1.94 12.95 -5.18
CA LYS A 74 -2.21 11.53 -5.41
C LYS A 74 -2.30 10.74 -4.12
N ILE A 75 -1.50 11.09 -3.12
CA ILE A 75 -1.57 10.47 -1.80
C ILE A 75 -2.94 10.76 -1.16
N SER A 76 -3.40 12.00 -1.26
CA SER A 76 -4.71 12.38 -0.74
C SER A 76 -5.82 11.59 -1.42
N GLU A 77 -5.77 11.48 -2.75
CA GLU A 77 -6.73 10.68 -3.51
C GLU A 77 -6.69 9.22 -3.11
N PHE A 78 -5.48 8.69 -2.90
CA PHE A 78 -5.30 7.30 -2.47
C PHE A 78 -5.99 7.06 -1.12
N GLU A 79 -5.70 7.91 -0.14
CA GLU A 79 -6.27 7.74 1.21
C GLU A 79 -7.78 7.90 1.20
N GLN A 80 -8.29 8.83 0.41
CA GLN A 80 -9.72 9.01 0.29
C GLN A 80 -10.40 7.75 -0.26
N GLU A 81 -9.88 7.22 -1.34
CA GLU A 81 -10.48 6.03 -1.95
C GLU A 81 -10.35 4.80 -1.05
N PHE A 82 -9.19 4.62 -0.41
CA PHE A 82 -8.98 3.51 0.50
C PHE A 82 -9.95 3.59 1.69
N THR A 83 -10.12 4.79 2.24
CA THR A 83 -11.02 5.01 3.36
C THR A 83 -12.49 4.77 2.95
N GLU A 84 -12.87 5.18 1.75
CA GLU A 84 -14.21 4.92 1.25
C GLU A 84 -14.51 3.43 1.18
N ARG A 85 -13.52 2.64 0.78
CA ARG A 85 -13.69 1.19 0.69
C ARG A 85 -13.64 0.49 2.03
N ASN A 86 -12.75 0.91 2.91
CA ASN A 86 -12.40 0.14 4.10
C ASN A 86 -12.68 0.85 5.42
N LYS A 87 -13.16 2.07 5.37
CA LYS A 87 -13.55 2.91 6.50
C LYS A 87 -12.39 3.50 7.28
N SER A 88 -11.14 3.07 7.03
CA SER A 88 -9.98 3.58 7.76
C SER A 88 -8.70 3.26 6.99
N VAL A 89 -7.63 4.01 7.27
CA VAL A 89 -6.27 3.67 6.85
C VAL A 89 -5.43 3.22 8.04
N VAL A 90 -5.99 3.21 9.24
CA VAL A 90 -5.27 2.88 10.48
C VAL A 90 -5.26 1.37 10.70
N CYS A 91 -4.07 0.79 10.86
CA CYS A 91 -3.90 -0.66 10.97
C CYS A 91 -4.77 -1.25 12.09
N ARG A 92 -4.74 -0.66 13.29
CA ARG A 92 -5.51 -1.18 14.43
C ARG A 92 -7.00 -1.20 14.14
N GLU A 93 -7.49 -0.16 13.48
CA GLU A 93 -8.92 -0.07 13.15
C GLU A 93 -9.31 -1.09 12.10
N LEU A 94 -8.48 -1.24 11.07
CA LEU A 94 -8.74 -2.22 10.01
C LEU A 94 -8.76 -3.64 10.56
N LYS A 95 -7.88 -3.95 11.50
CA LYS A 95 -7.79 -5.29 12.10
C LYS A 95 -8.78 -5.49 13.25
N GLY A 96 -9.46 -4.45 13.68
CA GLY A 96 -10.46 -4.55 14.75
C GLY A 96 -9.89 -4.85 16.11
N ILE A 97 -8.65 -4.39 16.39
CA ILE A 97 -7.99 -4.70 17.65
C ILE A 97 -8.75 -4.14 18.84
N ASP A 98 -9.24 -2.90 18.72
CA ASP A 98 -9.95 -2.25 19.82
C ASP A 98 -11.47 -2.50 19.79
N THR A 99 -12.03 -2.73 18.60
CA THR A 99 -13.48 -2.82 18.40
C THR A 99 -13.98 -4.26 18.34
N GLY A 100 -13.08 -5.21 18.09
CA GLY A 100 -13.47 -6.61 17.85
C GLY A 100 -14.09 -6.86 16.49
N LYS A 101 -14.13 -5.83 15.62
CA LYS A 101 -14.74 -5.95 14.30
C LYS A 101 -13.71 -5.64 13.22
N ILE A 102 -13.34 -6.67 12.46
CA ILE A 102 -12.39 -6.53 11.36
C ILE A 102 -13.05 -5.80 10.20
N LEU A 103 -12.46 -4.66 9.79
CA LEU A 103 -12.95 -3.91 8.64
C LEU A 103 -12.41 -4.50 7.33
N ARG A 104 -11.15 -4.94 7.34
CA ARG A 104 -10.54 -5.55 6.17
C ARG A 104 -9.36 -6.43 6.60
N SER A 105 -9.20 -7.59 5.97
CA SER A 105 -8.05 -8.45 6.24
C SER A 105 -6.76 -7.82 5.70
N CYS A 106 -5.61 -8.24 6.21
CA CYS A 106 -4.32 -7.77 5.68
C CYS A 106 -4.21 -8.03 4.19
N ARG A 107 -4.59 -9.22 3.74
CA ARG A 107 -4.54 -9.55 2.31
C ARG A 107 -5.49 -8.68 1.50
N GLY A 108 -6.66 -8.38 2.04
CA GLY A 108 -7.58 -7.46 1.40
C GLY A 108 -7.01 -6.06 1.28
N CYS A 109 -6.31 -5.59 2.33
CA CYS A 109 -5.64 -4.29 2.29
C CYS A 109 -4.54 -4.27 1.23
N VAL A 110 -3.76 -5.34 1.11
CA VAL A 110 -2.73 -5.46 0.08
C VAL A 110 -3.36 -5.37 -1.32
N SER A 111 -4.40 -6.13 -1.55
CA SER A 111 -5.10 -6.13 -2.84
C SER A 111 -5.69 -4.76 -3.17
N ASP A 112 -6.38 -4.14 -2.23
CA ASP A 112 -7.00 -2.84 -2.45
C ASP A 112 -5.97 -1.74 -2.66
N SER A 113 -4.89 -1.75 -1.88
CA SER A 113 -3.82 -0.78 -2.01
C SER A 113 -3.17 -0.88 -3.38
N ALA A 114 -2.84 -2.09 -3.81
CA ALA A 114 -2.23 -2.31 -5.12
C ALA A 114 -3.17 -1.85 -6.24
N GLY A 115 -4.46 -2.13 -6.11
CA GLY A 115 -5.44 -1.73 -7.12
C GLY A 115 -5.59 -0.22 -7.25
N ILE A 116 -5.69 0.47 -6.12
CA ILE A 116 -5.81 1.93 -6.11
C ILE A 116 -4.53 2.57 -6.64
N LEU A 117 -3.38 2.06 -6.20
CA LEU A 117 -2.09 2.58 -6.65
C LEU A 117 -1.91 2.40 -8.17
N GLU A 118 -2.25 1.22 -8.68
CA GLU A 118 -2.18 0.96 -10.12
C GLU A 118 -3.02 1.95 -10.90
N LYS A 119 -4.24 2.19 -10.44
CA LYS A 119 -5.16 3.13 -11.07
C LYS A 119 -4.58 4.54 -11.09
N LEU A 120 -4.05 5.01 -9.96
CA LEU A 120 -3.50 6.36 -9.86
C LEU A 120 -2.28 6.56 -10.76
N ILE A 121 -1.46 5.53 -10.90
CA ILE A 121 -0.30 5.58 -11.78
C ILE A 121 -0.73 5.62 -13.25
N ARG A 122 -1.72 4.82 -13.63
CA ARG A 122 -2.19 4.73 -15.03
C ARG A 122 -3.05 5.91 -15.43
N ASP A 123 -3.69 6.58 -14.49
CA ASP A 123 -4.52 7.78 -14.75
C ASP A 123 -3.68 9.02 -15.00
N ASN A 124 -2.40 8.90 -15.10
CA ASN A 124 -1.49 10.02 -15.21
C ASN A 124 -1.26 10.44 -16.67
N VAL A 125 -2.27 10.47 -17.45
CA VAL A 125 -2.15 10.83 -18.87
C VAL A 125 -2.68 12.22 -19.16
#